data_321de5aaa5ce10f8f490f7db82677fff
#
_entry.id   321de5aaa5ce10f8f490f7db82677fff
#
_cell.length_a   1.000
_cell.length_b   1.000
_cell.length_c   1.000
_cell.angle_alpha   90.00
_cell.angle_beta   90.00
_cell.angle_gamma   90.00
#
_symmetry.space_group_name_H-M   'P 1'
#
loop_
_entity.id
_entity.type
_entity.pdbx_description
1 polymer ?
#
loop_
_entity_poly.entity_id
_entity_poly.type
_entity_poly.pdbx_seq_one_letter_code
_entity_poly.pdbx_strand_id
1 'polypeptide(L)'
;MIDVITLTGGLPRDAELRFTPQGAAVANFTLAASDSRYDQGQNQWVKTRSLYLDVTIWNEQGNKQNPTPWAEMAADLKKGDQVAVTGKLTTRTWETREGEKRSKVEFNAYRFYVLPSVPQHPNNAQQQWDNAAQQGQTATSGAWSQPPAQAGQDQNPPF
;
A
#
# COMPACT_ATOMS: atom_id res chain seq x y z
N MET A 1 -27.25 4.11 15.40
CA MET A 1 -26.65 2.82 14.98
C MET A 1 -25.25 3.11 14.52
N ILE A 2 -24.25 2.31 14.88
CA ILE A 2 -22.87 2.47 14.37
C ILE A 2 -22.75 1.67 13.08
N ASP A 3 -22.41 2.35 11.99
CA ASP A 3 -22.31 1.72 10.68
C ASP A 3 -21.06 0.84 10.55
N VAL A 4 -21.15 -0.17 9.70
CA VAL A 4 -20.01 -0.98 9.29
C VAL A 4 -19.25 -0.21 8.21
N ILE A 5 -17.97 0.01 8.45
CA ILE A 5 -17.08 0.72 7.54
C ILE A 5 -15.90 -0.16 7.14
N THR A 6 -15.30 0.17 6.01
CA THR A 6 -14.05 -0.44 5.56
C THR A 6 -12.96 0.61 5.57
N LEU A 7 -11.86 0.29 6.22
CA LEU A 7 -10.66 1.12 6.27
C LEU A 7 -9.49 0.39 5.61
N THR A 8 -8.70 1.13 4.85
CA THR A 8 -7.46 0.64 4.23
C THR A 8 -6.26 1.32 4.85
N GLY A 9 -5.18 0.56 5.01
CA GLY A 9 -3.93 1.10 5.53
C GLY A 9 -2.84 0.04 5.62
N GLY A 10 -1.67 0.46 6.05
CA GLY A 10 -0.53 -0.42 6.25
C GLY A 10 -0.33 -0.77 7.73
N LEU A 11 0.40 -1.85 7.98
CA LEU A 11 0.81 -2.24 9.31
C LEU A 11 2.18 -1.62 9.65
N PRO A 12 2.29 -0.75 10.67
CA PRO A 12 3.57 -0.22 11.12
C PRO A 12 4.40 -1.24 11.92
N ARG A 13 3.75 -2.31 12.40
CA ARG A 13 4.33 -3.42 13.15
C ARG A 13 3.55 -4.71 12.88
N ASP A 14 4.15 -5.85 13.24
CA ASP A 14 3.51 -7.16 13.13
C ASP A 14 2.23 -7.23 13.97
N ALA A 15 1.28 -8.07 13.55
CA ALA A 15 0.09 -8.37 14.33
C ALA A 15 0.43 -9.30 15.50
N GLU A 16 -0.31 -9.17 16.60
CA GLU A 16 -0.17 -9.99 17.79
C GLU A 16 -1.40 -10.87 17.97
N LEU A 17 -1.19 -12.18 18.05
CA LEU A 17 -2.23 -13.16 18.43
C LEU A 17 -2.20 -13.38 19.92
N ARG A 18 -3.37 -13.37 20.54
CA ARG A 18 -3.56 -13.70 21.96
C ARG A 18 -4.73 -14.64 22.12
N PHE A 19 -4.72 -15.39 23.21
CA PHE A 19 -5.82 -16.25 23.60
C PHE A 19 -6.38 -15.77 24.93
N THR A 20 -7.71 -15.72 25.01
CA THR A 20 -8.38 -15.45 26.28
C THR A 20 -8.28 -16.65 27.19
N PRO A 21 -8.52 -16.50 28.53
CA PRO A 21 -8.59 -17.64 29.46
C PRO A 21 -9.64 -18.69 29.09
N GLN A 22 -10.62 -18.29 28.28
CA GLN A 22 -11.68 -19.17 27.76
C GLN A 22 -11.30 -19.84 26.42
N GLY A 23 -10.08 -19.59 25.92
CA GLY A 23 -9.57 -20.19 24.68
C GLY A 23 -9.98 -19.48 23.39
N ALA A 24 -10.63 -18.33 23.46
CA ALA A 24 -10.97 -17.55 22.27
C ALA A 24 -9.74 -16.84 21.72
N ALA A 25 -9.46 -17.01 20.43
CA ALA A 25 -8.38 -16.33 19.74
C ALA A 25 -8.78 -14.90 19.38
N VAL A 26 -7.88 -13.95 19.63
CA VAL A 26 -8.00 -12.55 19.29
C VAL A 26 -6.67 -12.03 18.73
N ALA A 27 -6.70 -11.37 17.59
CA ALA A 27 -5.53 -10.68 17.07
C ALA A 27 -5.69 -9.17 17.21
N ASN A 28 -4.58 -8.51 17.53
CA ASN A 28 -4.49 -7.07 17.65
C ASN A 28 -3.38 -6.57 16.73
N PHE A 29 -3.68 -5.53 15.97
CA PHE A 29 -2.69 -4.84 15.15
C PHE A 29 -3.05 -3.36 15.02
N THR A 30 -2.09 -2.56 14.62
CA THR A 30 -2.30 -1.14 14.35
C THR A 30 -2.44 -0.93 12.85
N LEU A 31 -3.49 -0.23 12.44
CA LEU A 31 -3.68 0.23 11.07
C LEU A 31 -3.16 1.65 10.96
N ALA A 32 -2.23 1.90 10.06
CA ALA A 32 -1.73 3.22 9.74
C ALA A 32 -2.19 3.63 8.34
N ALA A 33 -2.83 4.79 8.25
CA ALA A 33 -3.20 5.41 6.99
C ALA A 33 -2.73 6.87 6.96
N SER A 34 -2.37 7.37 5.80
CA SER A 34 -1.94 8.76 5.65
C SER A 34 -2.35 9.32 4.32
N ASP A 35 -2.78 10.59 4.35
CA ASP A 35 -2.97 11.39 3.16
C ASP A 35 -1.69 12.14 2.84
N SER A 36 -1.38 12.27 1.56
CA SER A 36 -0.25 13.06 1.08
C SER A 36 -0.73 14.02 0.01
N ARG A 37 -0.17 15.21 -0.01
CA ARG A 37 -0.40 16.24 -1.03
C ARG A 37 0.93 16.63 -1.65
N TYR A 38 0.92 16.82 -2.96
CA TYR A 38 2.08 17.37 -3.63
C TYR A 38 2.21 18.86 -3.35
N ASP A 39 3.33 19.29 -2.79
CA ASP A 39 3.66 20.70 -2.54
C ASP A 39 4.52 21.22 -3.68
N GLN A 40 3.93 22.11 -4.49
CA GLN A 40 4.61 22.73 -5.63
C GLN A 40 5.76 23.65 -5.21
N GLY A 41 5.69 24.25 -4.01
CA GLY A 41 6.74 25.13 -3.50
C GLY A 41 8.00 24.37 -3.09
N GLN A 42 7.83 23.16 -2.56
CA GLN A 42 8.93 22.28 -2.14
C GLN A 42 9.24 21.19 -3.17
N ASN A 43 8.45 21.09 -4.23
CA ASN A 43 8.55 20.08 -5.30
C ASN A 43 8.60 18.64 -4.76
N GLN A 44 7.81 18.34 -3.72
CA GLN A 44 7.75 17.04 -3.06
C GLN A 44 6.37 16.68 -2.51
N TRP A 45 6.17 15.38 -2.24
CA TRP A 45 5.00 14.90 -1.55
C TRP A 45 5.13 15.11 -0.04
N VAL A 46 4.16 15.82 0.55
CA VAL A 46 4.10 16.10 1.99
C VAL A 46 2.92 15.38 2.60
N LYS A 47 3.15 14.67 3.70
CA LYS A 47 2.07 14.07 4.50
C LYS A 47 1.25 15.17 5.15
N THR A 48 -0.06 15.15 4.93
CA THR A 48 -0.99 16.16 5.46
C THR A 48 -1.77 15.65 6.66
N ARG A 49 -2.14 14.38 6.65
CA ARG A 49 -2.91 13.74 7.73
C ARG A 49 -2.38 12.33 7.94
N SER A 50 -2.48 11.86 9.16
CA SER A 50 -2.18 10.47 9.51
C SER A 50 -3.18 9.95 10.51
N LEU A 51 -3.56 8.70 10.34
CA LEU A 51 -4.41 7.95 11.25
C LEU A 51 -3.63 6.73 11.75
N TYR A 52 -3.62 6.54 13.07
CA TYR A 52 -3.17 5.30 13.70
C TYR A 52 -4.33 4.76 14.51
N LEU A 53 -4.80 3.58 14.17
CA LEU A 53 -5.99 2.99 14.77
C LEU A 53 -5.69 1.56 15.21
N ASP A 54 -5.98 1.25 16.47
CA ASP A 54 -5.86 -0.12 16.96
C ASP A 54 -7.06 -0.94 16.49
N VAL A 55 -6.76 -2.05 15.87
CA VAL A 55 -7.70 -3.00 15.30
C VAL A 55 -7.67 -4.28 16.14
N THR A 56 -8.86 -4.74 16.53
CA THR A 56 -9.06 -6.01 17.20
C THR A 56 -9.93 -6.89 16.31
N ILE A 57 -9.52 -8.11 16.06
CA ILE A 57 -10.26 -9.09 15.28
C ILE A 57 -10.34 -10.42 16.03
N TRP A 58 -11.52 -11.01 16.05
CA TRP A 58 -11.81 -12.29 16.71
C TRP A 58 -12.08 -13.36 15.65
N ASN A 59 -11.85 -14.61 16.03
CA ASN A 59 -12.37 -15.73 15.25
C ASN A 59 -13.91 -15.68 15.21
N GLU A 60 -14.49 -16.12 14.11
CA GLU A 60 -15.94 -16.30 14.07
C GLU A 60 -16.37 -17.34 15.11
N GLN A 61 -17.48 -17.08 15.75
CA GLN A 61 -18.00 -18.01 16.75
C GLN A 61 -18.61 -19.25 16.09
N GLY A 62 -18.51 -20.40 16.80
CA GLY A 62 -18.82 -21.73 16.30
C GLY A 62 -20.28 -22.05 15.92
N ASN A 63 -21.18 -21.06 15.84
CA ASN A 63 -22.56 -21.25 15.37
C ASN A 63 -22.67 -21.35 13.85
N LYS A 64 -21.59 -21.12 13.12
CA LYS A 64 -21.50 -21.30 11.66
C LYS A 64 -20.95 -22.68 11.33
N GLN A 65 -21.42 -23.26 10.23
CA GLN A 65 -20.94 -24.58 9.78
C GLN A 65 -19.43 -24.61 9.47
N ASN A 66 -18.85 -23.47 9.08
CA ASN A 66 -17.42 -23.28 8.85
C ASN A 66 -17.00 -21.89 9.36
N PRO A 67 -16.69 -21.75 10.66
CA PRO A 67 -16.24 -20.48 11.21
C PRO A 67 -14.86 -20.12 10.68
N THR A 68 -14.68 -18.89 10.20
CA THR A 68 -13.39 -18.43 9.70
C THR A 68 -12.49 -18.03 10.88
N PRO A 69 -11.25 -18.56 10.94
CA PRO A 69 -10.31 -18.24 12.01
C PRO A 69 -9.60 -16.89 11.75
N TRP A 70 -10.36 -15.81 11.71
CA TRP A 70 -9.86 -14.47 11.35
C TRP A 70 -8.69 -14.01 12.22
N ALA A 71 -8.72 -14.28 13.52
CA ALA A 71 -7.65 -13.88 14.42
C ALA A 71 -6.35 -14.63 14.12
N GLU A 72 -6.44 -15.93 13.87
CA GLU A 72 -5.26 -16.74 13.54
C GLU A 72 -4.69 -16.35 12.17
N MET A 73 -5.56 -16.10 11.19
CA MET A 73 -5.12 -15.58 9.87
C MET A 73 -4.46 -14.20 9.99
N ALA A 74 -4.97 -13.35 10.88
CA ALA A 74 -4.39 -12.03 11.12
C ALA A 74 -3.01 -12.08 11.80
N ALA A 75 -2.68 -13.18 12.48
CA ALA A 75 -1.37 -13.39 13.10
C ALA A 75 -0.23 -13.46 12.06
N ASP A 76 -0.54 -13.80 10.82
CA ASP A 76 0.44 -13.85 9.73
C ASP A 76 0.77 -12.47 9.14
N LEU A 77 0.01 -11.44 9.51
CA LEU A 77 0.22 -10.07 9.04
C LEU A 77 1.52 -9.50 9.61
N LYS A 78 2.35 -8.98 8.73
CA LYS A 78 3.67 -8.42 9.05
C LYS A 78 3.72 -6.91 8.82
N LYS A 79 4.70 -6.29 9.47
CA LYS A 79 5.05 -4.90 9.20
C LYS A 79 5.22 -4.66 7.71
N GLY A 80 4.53 -3.66 7.19
CA GLY A 80 4.56 -3.27 5.78
C GLY A 80 3.41 -3.81 4.94
N ASP A 81 2.68 -4.82 5.44
CA ASP A 81 1.50 -5.33 4.73
C ASP A 81 0.43 -4.24 4.62
N GLN A 82 -0.22 -4.19 3.46
CA GLN A 82 -1.36 -3.34 3.20
C GLN A 82 -2.63 -4.16 3.36
N VAL A 83 -3.57 -3.68 4.13
CA VAL A 83 -4.81 -4.40 4.41
C VAL A 83 -6.04 -3.51 4.28
N ALA A 84 -7.15 -4.12 3.90
CA ALA A 84 -8.49 -3.56 4.02
C ALA A 84 -9.21 -4.28 5.16
N VAL A 85 -9.64 -3.55 6.18
CA VAL A 85 -10.36 -4.08 7.34
C VAL A 85 -11.79 -3.58 7.35
N THR A 86 -12.75 -4.46 7.57
CA THR A 86 -14.18 -4.15 7.64
C THR A 86 -14.68 -4.42 9.05
N GLY A 87 -15.32 -3.45 9.67
CA GLY A 87 -15.81 -3.57 11.05
C GLY A 87 -16.51 -2.31 11.53
N LYS A 88 -16.47 -2.08 12.83
CA LYS A 88 -17.09 -0.92 13.48
C LYS A 88 -16.10 -0.22 14.40
N LEU A 89 -16.19 1.10 14.44
CA LEU A 89 -15.53 1.93 15.44
C LEU A 89 -16.28 1.82 16.77
N THR A 90 -15.55 1.62 17.85
CA THR A 90 -16.09 1.60 19.20
C THR A 90 -15.22 2.41 20.13
N THR A 91 -15.82 3.00 21.14
CA THR A 91 -15.07 3.68 22.19
C THR A 91 -15.01 2.74 23.40
N ARG A 92 -13.80 2.31 23.75
CA ARG A 92 -13.54 1.57 24.97
C ARG A 92 -13.26 2.56 26.09
N THR A 93 -13.98 2.43 27.18
CA THR A 93 -13.77 3.24 28.39
C THR A 93 -13.30 2.33 29.52
N TRP A 94 -12.30 2.77 30.25
CA TRP A 94 -11.80 2.07 31.45
C TRP A 94 -11.42 3.07 32.52
N GLU A 95 -11.38 2.60 33.74
CA GLU A 95 -10.90 3.34 34.89
C GLU A 95 -9.48 2.89 35.26
N THR A 96 -8.58 3.84 35.46
CA THR A 96 -7.22 3.55 35.91
C THR A 96 -7.22 3.21 37.40
N ARG A 97 -6.13 2.63 37.90
CA ARG A 97 -5.96 2.33 39.33
C ARG A 97 -6.04 3.58 40.21
N GLU A 98 -5.86 4.74 39.63
CA GLU A 98 -5.90 6.06 40.29
C GLU A 98 -7.32 6.67 40.25
N GLY A 99 -8.32 5.96 39.68
CA GLY A 99 -9.70 6.41 39.57
C GLY A 99 -10.01 7.33 38.39
N GLU A 100 -9.04 7.52 37.48
CA GLU A 100 -9.27 8.32 36.27
C GLU A 100 -10.02 7.51 35.21
N LYS A 101 -11.06 8.09 34.65
CA LYS A 101 -11.77 7.52 33.50
C LYS A 101 -11.04 7.89 32.22
N ARG A 102 -10.60 6.87 31.48
CA ARG A 102 -9.96 7.03 30.16
C ARG A 102 -10.79 6.37 29.09
N SER A 103 -10.71 6.92 27.89
CA SER A 103 -11.39 6.36 26.71
C SER A 103 -10.45 6.32 25.53
N LYS A 104 -10.64 5.32 24.68
CA LYS A 104 -9.89 5.15 23.44
C LYS A 104 -10.82 4.65 22.35
N VAL A 105 -10.66 5.19 21.15
CA VAL A 105 -11.35 4.67 19.98
C VAL A 105 -10.57 3.47 19.46
N GLU A 106 -11.25 2.36 19.25
CA GLU A 106 -10.73 1.11 18.73
C GLU A 106 -11.60 0.64 17.56
N PHE A 107 -11.03 -0.14 16.67
CA PHE A 107 -11.75 -0.72 15.54
C PHE A 107 -11.95 -2.21 15.75
N ASN A 108 -13.20 -2.61 15.91
CA ASN A 108 -13.57 -4.03 15.99
C ASN A 108 -13.81 -4.55 14.57
N ALA A 109 -12.83 -5.27 14.03
CA ALA A 109 -12.90 -5.83 12.71
C ALA A 109 -13.67 -7.17 12.71
N TYR A 110 -14.44 -7.38 11.66
CA TYR A 110 -15.13 -8.63 11.37
C TYR A 110 -14.38 -9.48 10.36
N ARG A 111 -13.67 -8.82 9.45
CA ARG A 111 -12.89 -9.45 8.38
C ARG A 111 -11.81 -8.49 7.88
N PHE A 112 -10.80 -9.06 7.26
CA PHE A 112 -9.77 -8.29 6.57
C PHE A 112 -9.36 -8.96 5.27
N TYR A 113 -8.73 -8.20 4.40
CA TYR A 113 -8.12 -8.68 3.16
C TYR A 113 -6.74 -8.06 3.02
N VAL A 114 -5.76 -8.88 2.69
CA VAL A 114 -4.42 -8.40 2.35
C VAL A 114 -4.47 -7.85 0.94
N LEU A 115 -4.06 -6.60 0.78
CA LEU A 115 -3.96 -5.96 -0.53
C LEU A 115 -2.62 -6.31 -1.16
N PRO A 116 -2.57 -6.53 -2.47
CA PRO A 116 -1.31 -6.74 -3.15
C PRO A 116 -0.43 -5.49 -2.94
N SER A 117 0.79 -5.71 -2.47
CA SER A 117 1.79 -4.64 -2.45
C SER A 117 2.07 -4.26 -3.90
N VAL A 118 1.69 -3.05 -4.29
CA VAL A 118 2.17 -2.48 -5.55
C VAL A 118 3.68 -2.37 -5.38
N PRO A 119 4.49 -3.02 -6.23
CA PRO A 119 5.92 -2.82 -6.19
C PRO A 119 6.14 -1.31 -6.31
N GLN A 120 6.69 -0.70 -5.28
CA GLN A 120 7.19 0.66 -5.41
C GLN A 120 8.30 0.54 -6.42
N HIS A 121 8.04 1.01 -7.64
CA HIS A 121 9.09 1.18 -8.61
C HIS A 121 10.14 2.04 -7.91
N PRO A 122 11.34 1.52 -7.62
CA PRO A 122 12.41 2.38 -7.19
C PRO A 122 12.50 3.46 -8.27
N ASN A 123 12.81 4.69 -7.88
CA ASN A 123 12.95 5.84 -8.79
C ASN A 123 14.02 5.64 -9.90
N ASN A 124 14.35 4.40 -10.21
CA ASN A 124 15.20 3.98 -11.33
C ASN A 124 14.55 4.12 -12.70
N ALA A 125 13.23 4.35 -12.78
CA ALA A 125 12.61 4.58 -14.07
C ALA A 125 13.21 5.85 -14.73
N GLN A 126 13.43 6.91 -13.95
CA GLN A 126 14.06 8.13 -14.44
C GLN A 126 15.50 7.87 -14.88
N GLN A 127 16.29 7.15 -14.10
CA GLN A 127 17.65 6.77 -14.46
C GLN A 127 17.73 5.83 -15.67
N GLN A 128 16.73 4.96 -15.83
CA GLN A 128 16.65 4.07 -17.00
C GLN A 128 16.33 4.83 -18.28
N TRP A 129 15.49 5.86 -18.22
CA TRP A 129 15.20 6.74 -19.33
C TRP A 129 16.41 7.64 -19.67
N ASP A 130 17.10 8.16 -18.66
CA ASP A 130 18.29 8.99 -18.84
C ASP A 130 19.46 8.18 -19.45
N ASN A 131 19.64 6.93 -19.00
CA ASN A 131 20.64 6.03 -19.57
C ASN A 131 20.30 5.59 -21.00
N ALA A 132 19.02 5.35 -21.32
CA ALA A 132 18.58 5.03 -22.67
C ALA A 132 18.75 6.21 -23.62
N ALA A 133 18.50 7.45 -23.14
CA ALA A 133 18.71 8.65 -23.89
C ALA A 133 20.20 8.91 -24.17
N GLN A 134 21.10 8.60 -23.26
CA GLN A 134 22.55 8.72 -23.47
C GLN A 134 23.10 7.66 -24.41
N GLN A 135 22.59 6.44 -24.37
CA GLN A 135 22.99 5.38 -25.32
C GLN A 135 22.46 5.63 -26.73
N GLY A 136 21.32 6.31 -26.87
CA GLY A 136 20.78 6.72 -28.17
C GLY A 136 21.60 7.79 -28.86
N GLN A 137 22.29 8.65 -28.12
CA GLN A 137 23.12 9.74 -28.71
C GLN A 137 24.49 9.28 -29.22
N THR A 138 25.01 8.15 -28.70
CA THR A 138 26.29 7.59 -29.18
C THR A 138 26.14 6.73 -30.44
N ALA A 139 24.91 6.27 -30.75
CA ALA A 139 24.65 5.43 -31.93
C ALA A 139 24.34 6.26 -33.19
N THR A 140 24.06 7.56 -33.10
CA THR A 140 23.66 8.37 -34.22
C THR A 140 24.77 9.27 -34.81
N SER A 141 25.98 9.25 -34.26
CA SER A 141 27.10 10.05 -34.80
C SER A 141 27.92 9.36 -35.89
N GLY A 142 27.51 8.18 -36.35
CA GLY A 142 28.28 7.40 -37.32
C GLY A 142 27.58 7.01 -38.63
N ALA A 143 26.31 7.35 -38.85
CA ALA A 143 25.53 6.75 -39.94
C ALA A 143 24.98 7.75 -41.00
N TRP A 144 25.27 9.03 -40.90
CA TRP A 144 24.76 10.03 -41.87
C TRP A 144 25.88 10.88 -42.45
N SER A 145 26.93 10.25 -42.97
CA SER A 145 27.90 10.92 -43.81
C SER A 145 27.90 10.27 -45.18
N GLN A 146 27.42 11.07 -46.14
CA GLN A 146 27.52 11.01 -47.62
C GLN A 146 26.48 10.15 -48.35
N PRO A 147 25.63 10.78 -49.17
CA PRO A 147 25.01 10.14 -50.30
C PRO A 147 26.10 9.88 -51.38
N PRO A 148 26.07 8.75 -52.05
CA PRO A 148 27.01 8.50 -53.15
C PRO A 148 26.77 9.46 -54.31
N ALA A 149 27.83 10.05 -54.81
CA ALA A 149 27.83 10.87 -56.01
C ALA A 149 27.33 10.03 -57.18
N GLN A 150 26.20 10.44 -57.77
CA GLN A 150 25.79 9.89 -59.05
C GLN A 150 26.64 10.51 -60.15
N ALA A 151 27.41 9.64 -60.77
CA ALA A 151 27.96 9.91 -62.11
C ALA A 151 26.80 9.94 -63.10
N GLY A 152 26.78 10.98 -63.87
CA GLY A 152 25.83 11.20 -64.93
C GLY A 152 25.91 10.16 -66.05
N GLN A 153 24.76 9.84 -66.60
CA GLN A 153 24.65 9.47 -68.01
C GLN A 153 23.27 9.87 -68.50
N ASP A 154 23.32 10.75 -69.49
CA ASP A 154 22.27 11.03 -70.40
C ASP A 154 21.69 9.75 -71.02
N GLN A 155 20.40 9.64 -71.02
CA GLN A 155 19.67 9.03 -72.13
C GLN A 155 18.22 9.50 -72.13
N ASN A 156 18.00 10.36 -73.10
CA ASN A 156 16.72 10.84 -73.58
C ASN A 156 15.97 9.66 -74.21
N PRO A 157 14.72 9.35 -73.84
CA PRO A 157 13.92 8.44 -74.62
C PRO A 157 13.24 9.20 -75.77
N PRO A 158 13.22 8.63 -76.94
CA PRO A 158 12.48 9.20 -78.08
C PRO A 158 10.98 8.81 -77.89
N PHE A 159 10.16 9.83 -78.13
CA PHE A 159 8.67 9.86 -78.21
C PHE A 159 7.92 9.88 -76.86
#